data_8a96612f7724c5f225f250e1f4a95666
#
_entry.id   8a96612f7724c5f225f250e1f4a95666
#
_cell.length_a   1.000
_cell.length_b   1.000
_cell.length_c   1.000
_cell.angle_alpha   90.00
_cell.angle_beta   90.00
_cell.angle_gamma   90.00
#
_symmetry.space_group_name_H-M   'P 1'
#
loop_
_entity.id
_entity.type
_entity.pdbx_description
1 polymer ?
#
loop_
_entity_poly.entity_id
_entity_poly.type
_entity_poly.pdbx_seq_one_letter_code
_entity_poly.pdbx_strand_id
1 'polypeptide(L)'
;MKIILCGFGVVAQSLVKLFESRKEELYAKYGLKPRLVAVFDSKGSAIDQSGLKLNELIKTKEKHGTVKNYSEKNNTMTGDEILKNIEADVLIETTASNYKDAEPGMTHITTAMKKGMHVISVNKGPLALAFPSLM
;
A
#
# COMPACT_ATOMS: atom_id res chain seq x y z
N MET A 1 -0.95 -13.54 3.84
CA MET A 1 -0.24 -12.64 2.91
C MET A 1 -0.34 -11.21 3.44
N LYS A 2 0.79 -10.67 3.82
CA LYS A 2 0.89 -9.32 4.37
C LYS A 2 1.18 -8.32 3.25
N ILE A 3 0.44 -7.21 3.23
CA ILE A 3 0.51 -6.21 2.17
C ILE A 3 0.82 -4.83 2.75
N ILE A 4 1.73 -4.11 2.11
CA ILE A 4 1.93 -2.67 2.30
C ILE A 4 1.33 -1.97 1.09
N LEU A 5 0.44 -1.02 1.33
CA LEU A 5 -0.24 -0.25 0.29
C LEU A 5 0.27 1.18 0.27
N CYS A 6 0.91 1.56 -0.82
CA CYS A 6 1.49 2.89 -0.99
C CYS A 6 0.50 3.78 -1.74
N GLY A 7 0.02 4.82 -1.07
CA GLY A 7 -1.04 5.69 -1.56
C GLY A 7 -2.43 5.19 -1.20
N PHE A 8 -3.37 6.09 -1.03
CA PHE A 8 -4.75 5.72 -0.71
C PHE A 8 -5.76 6.60 -1.44
N GLY A 9 -5.54 6.75 -2.74
CA GLY A 9 -6.46 7.43 -3.66
C GLY A 9 -7.56 6.50 -4.15
N VAL A 10 -8.17 6.85 -5.27
CA VAL A 10 -9.33 6.13 -5.83
C VAL A 10 -9.02 4.65 -6.10
N VAL A 11 -7.89 4.36 -6.72
CA VAL A 11 -7.52 2.98 -7.07
C VAL A 11 -7.32 2.13 -5.81
N ALA A 12 -6.56 2.64 -4.84
CA ALA A 12 -6.28 1.92 -3.60
C ALA A 12 -7.56 1.71 -2.78
N GLN A 13 -8.41 2.72 -2.68
CA GLN A 13 -9.69 2.59 -1.97
C GLN A 13 -10.59 1.55 -2.64
N SER A 14 -10.65 1.54 -3.96
CA SER A 14 -11.42 0.54 -4.70
C SER A 14 -10.90 -0.88 -4.46
N LEU A 15 -9.59 -1.05 -4.43
CA LEU A 15 -8.95 -2.33 -4.13
C LEU A 15 -9.30 -2.82 -2.72
N VAL A 16 -9.23 -1.94 -1.73
CA VAL A 16 -9.55 -2.29 -0.34
C VAL A 16 -11.04 -2.66 -0.20
N LYS A 17 -11.92 -1.94 -0.86
CA LYS A 17 -13.35 -2.28 -0.89
C LYS A 17 -13.59 -3.66 -1.52
N LEU A 18 -12.83 -3.98 -2.57
CA LEU A 18 -12.91 -5.28 -3.23
C LEU A 18 -12.43 -6.41 -2.31
N PHE A 19 -11.32 -6.21 -1.61
CA PHE A 19 -10.82 -7.18 -0.63
C PHE A 19 -11.87 -7.46 0.45
N GLU A 20 -12.51 -6.44 0.96
CA GLU A 20 -13.54 -6.60 1.99
C GLU A 20 -14.78 -7.30 1.45
N SER A 21 -15.28 -6.91 0.29
CA SER A 21 -16.51 -7.46 -0.27
C SER A 21 -16.36 -8.89 -0.81
N ARG A 22 -15.15 -9.28 -1.22
CA ARG A 22 -14.87 -10.59 -1.80
C ARG A 22 -13.97 -11.47 -0.95
N LYS A 23 -13.80 -11.16 0.32
CA LYS A 23 -12.88 -11.91 1.19
C LYS A 23 -13.18 -13.40 1.27
N GLU A 24 -14.45 -13.78 1.30
CA GLU A 24 -14.87 -15.18 1.37
C GLU A 24 -14.58 -15.91 0.07
N GLU A 25 -14.84 -15.28 -1.08
CA GLU A 25 -14.55 -15.84 -2.39
C GLU A 25 -13.04 -16.02 -2.60
N LEU A 26 -12.23 -15.03 -2.21
CA LEU A 26 -10.78 -15.11 -2.32
C LEU A 26 -10.23 -16.28 -1.51
N TYR A 27 -10.76 -16.48 -0.31
CA TYR A 27 -10.34 -17.61 0.52
C TYR A 27 -10.80 -18.94 -0.07
N ALA A 28 -12.07 -19.04 -0.49
CA ALA A 28 -12.64 -20.28 -1.00
C ALA A 28 -11.99 -20.74 -2.31
N LYS A 29 -11.71 -19.82 -3.25
CA LYS A 29 -11.15 -20.14 -4.56
C LYS A 29 -9.62 -20.27 -4.57
N TYR A 30 -8.93 -19.40 -3.80
CA TYR A 30 -7.47 -19.24 -3.92
C TYR A 30 -6.73 -19.47 -2.62
N GLY A 31 -7.44 -19.69 -1.51
CA GLY A 31 -6.82 -19.76 -0.18
C GLY A 31 -6.21 -18.43 0.27
N LEU A 32 -6.61 -17.32 -0.33
CA LEU A 32 -6.04 -16.01 -0.05
C LEU A 32 -6.75 -15.31 1.11
N LYS A 33 -5.95 -14.87 2.09
CA LYS A 33 -6.38 -13.98 3.15
C LYS A 33 -5.48 -12.74 3.13
N PRO A 34 -5.78 -11.76 2.26
CA PRO A 34 -4.97 -10.54 2.23
C PRO A 34 -5.06 -9.81 3.58
N ARG A 35 -3.89 -9.45 4.11
CA ARG A 35 -3.80 -8.70 5.37
C ARG A 35 -3.06 -7.40 5.08
N LEU A 36 -3.77 -6.29 5.14
CA LEU A 36 -3.17 -4.97 4.98
C LEU A 36 -2.53 -4.57 6.29
N VAL A 37 -1.20 -4.53 6.33
CA VAL A 37 -0.45 -4.23 7.56
C VAL A 37 -0.02 -2.78 7.65
N ALA A 38 0.07 -2.09 6.52
CA ALA A 38 0.39 -0.67 6.48
C ALA A 38 -0.19 -0.03 5.22
N VAL A 39 -0.62 1.19 5.37
CA VAL A 39 -1.04 2.06 4.27
C VAL A 39 -0.63 3.49 4.61
N PHE A 40 -0.27 4.27 3.61
CA PHE A 40 0.02 5.68 3.82
C PHE A 40 -0.49 6.52 2.66
N ASP A 41 -0.77 7.77 2.97
CA ASP A 41 -1.08 8.83 2.01
C ASP A 41 -0.15 10.02 2.24
N SER A 42 -0.40 11.14 1.57
CA SER A 42 0.47 12.32 1.69
C SER A 42 0.45 12.97 3.08
N LYS A 43 -0.52 12.63 3.92
CA LYS A 43 -0.69 13.27 5.25
C LYS A 43 -0.24 12.39 6.40
N GLY A 44 -0.18 11.09 6.21
CA GLY A 44 0.22 10.18 7.27
C GLY A 44 -0.06 8.73 6.93
N SER A 45 -0.07 7.90 7.96
CA SER A 45 -0.10 6.45 7.80
C SER A 45 -1.01 5.77 8.82
N ALA A 46 -1.38 4.53 8.49
CA ALA A 46 -2.06 3.61 9.38
C ALA A 46 -1.29 2.28 9.35
N ILE A 47 -0.96 1.75 10.52
CA ILE A 47 -0.13 0.55 10.64
C ILE A 47 -0.72 -0.37 11.70
N ASP A 48 -0.91 -1.63 11.35
CA ASP A 48 -1.27 -2.69 12.28
C ASP A 48 -0.77 -4.03 11.71
N GLN A 49 0.27 -4.57 12.31
CA GLN A 49 0.87 -5.82 11.81
C GLN A 49 -0.06 -7.03 11.96
N SER A 50 -1.06 -6.94 12.82
CA SER A 50 -2.10 -7.97 12.91
C SER A 50 -3.18 -7.84 11.83
N GLY A 51 -3.16 -6.75 11.09
CA GLY A 51 -4.08 -6.46 9.99
C GLY A 51 -5.00 -5.28 10.29
N LEU A 52 -4.99 -4.29 9.40
CA LEU A 52 -5.90 -3.15 9.47
C LEU A 52 -7.34 -3.62 9.20
N LYS A 53 -8.29 -3.04 9.93
CA LYS A 53 -9.71 -3.27 9.69
C LYS A 53 -10.15 -2.45 8.48
N LEU A 54 -10.43 -3.11 7.37
CA LEU A 54 -10.62 -2.46 6.07
C LEU A 54 -11.81 -1.50 6.07
N ASN A 55 -12.93 -1.88 6.69
CA ASN A 55 -14.10 -1.01 6.79
C ASN A 55 -13.81 0.26 7.60
N GLU A 56 -13.05 0.14 8.68
CA GLU A 56 -12.67 1.30 9.51
C GLU A 56 -11.70 2.20 8.76
N LEU A 57 -10.78 1.63 7.99
CA LEU A 57 -9.84 2.38 7.17
C LEU A 57 -10.58 3.22 6.12
N ILE A 58 -11.54 2.63 5.43
CA ILE A 58 -12.36 3.32 4.43
C ILE A 58 -13.15 4.46 5.07
N LYS A 59 -13.81 4.20 6.19
CA LYS A 59 -14.56 5.22 6.93
C LYS A 59 -13.68 6.37 7.40
N THR A 60 -12.47 6.06 7.86
CA THR A 60 -11.49 7.06 8.27
C THR A 60 -11.12 7.99 7.12
N LYS A 61 -10.84 7.42 5.96
CA LYS A 61 -10.51 8.20 4.76
C LYS A 61 -11.68 9.07 4.31
N GLU A 62 -12.88 8.54 4.31
CA GLU A 62 -14.09 9.28 3.93
C GLU A 62 -14.36 10.45 4.89
N LYS A 63 -14.17 10.23 6.19
CA LYS A 63 -14.44 11.25 7.22
C LYS A 63 -13.35 12.33 7.30
N HIS A 64 -12.08 11.95 7.20
CA HIS A 64 -10.94 12.83 7.48
C HIS A 64 -10.12 13.20 6.24
N GLY A 65 -10.37 12.58 5.10
CA GLY A 65 -9.58 12.79 3.89
C GLY A 65 -8.20 12.17 3.92
N THR A 66 -7.87 11.42 4.96
CA THR A 66 -6.56 10.79 5.16
C THR A 66 -6.70 9.53 6.02
N VAL A 67 -5.77 8.61 5.87
CA VAL A 67 -5.68 7.42 6.73
C VAL A 67 -5.05 7.70 8.09
N LYS A 68 -4.43 8.88 8.25
CA LYS A 68 -3.73 9.27 9.48
C LYS A 68 -4.56 9.11 10.74
N ASN A 69 -5.84 9.37 10.65
CA ASN A 69 -6.75 9.34 11.80
C ASN A 69 -7.26 7.94 12.16
N TYR A 70 -6.78 6.89 11.47
CA TYR A 70 -7.13 5.53 11.82
C TYR A 70 -6.65 5.15 13.24
N SER A 71 -5.45 5.58 13.60
CA SER A 71 -4.87 5.36 14.94
C SER A 71 -3.93 6.53 15.26
N GLU A 72 -3.76 6.84 16.54
CA GLU A 72 -2.77 7.81 16.97
C GLU A 72 -1.35 7.23 17.00
N LYS A 73 -1.23 5.91 16.98
CA LYS A 73 0.05 5.22 17.05
C LYS A 73 0.69 5.06 15.66
N ASN A 74 1.93 5.54 15.52
CA ASN A 74 2.73 5.42 14.29
C ASN A 74 2.09 6.09 13.06
N ASN A 75 1.19 7.04 13.26
CA ASN A 75 0.44 7.66 12.17
C ASN A 75 1.21 8.71 11.39
N THR A 76 2.41 9.05 11.82
CA THR A 76 3.29 10.01 11.15
C THR A 76 4.46 9.34 10.42
N MET A 77 4.53 8.01 10.41
CA MET A 77 5.58 7.30 9.68
C MET A 77 5.49 7.58 8.19
N THR A 78 6.63 7.88 7.58
CA THR A 78 6.74 8.07 6.13
C THR A 78 6.76 6.72 5.41
N GLY A 79 6.55 6.74 4.09
CA GLY A 79 6.68 5.52 3.29
C GLY A 79 8.05 4.86 3.43
N ASP A 80 9.11 5.64 3.45
CA ASP A 80 10.48 5.13 3.64
C ASP A 80 10.66 4.45 4.99
N GLU A 81 10.16 5.07 6.07
CA GLU A 81 10.22 4.48 7.40
C GLU A 81 9.42 3.18 7.50
N ILE A 82 8.24 3.15 6.90
CA ILE A 82 7.40 1.95 6.84
C ILE A 82 8.15 0.82 6.13
N LEU A 83 8.70 1.10 4.96
CA LEU A 83 9.41 0.08 4.17
C LEU A 83 10.66 -0.44 4.86
N LYS A 84 11.32 0.38 5.66
CA LYS A 84 12.50 -0.04 6.44
C LYS A 84 12.14 -0.88 7.65
N ASN A 85 10.99 -0.63 8.28
CA ASN A 85 10.68 -1.17 9.60
C ASN A 85 9.54 -2.20 9.61
N ILE A 86 8.69 -2.21 8.59
CA ILE A 86 7.54 -3.12 8.53
C ILE A 86 7.80 -4.20 7.51
N GLU A 87 7.66 -5.46 7.92
CA GLU A 87 7.80 -6.59 7.02
C GLU A 87 6.47 -6.93 6.35
N ALA A 88 6.52 -7.26 5.07
CA ALA A 88 5.37 -7.70 4.31
C ALA A 88 5.80 -8.60 3.15
N ASP A 89 4.83 -9.27 2.55
CA ASP A 89 5.07 -10.16 1.41
C ASP A 89 4.95 -9.42 0.08
N VAL A 90 4.06 -8.44 0.01
CA VAL A 90 3.70 -7.71 -1.21
C VAL A 90 3.62 -6.23 -0.93
N LEU A 91 4.20 -5.43 -1.82
CA LEU A 91 4.00 -4.00 -1.88
C LEU A 91 3.10 -3.68 -3.08
N ILE A 92 2.05 -2.91 -2.85
CA ILE A 92 1.19 -2.40 -3.91
C ILE A 92 1.40 -0.89 -4.02
N GLU A 93 1.95 -0.45 -5.14
CA GLU A 93 2.29 0.94 -5.40
C GLU A 93 1.19 1.64 -6.17
N THR A 94 0.51 2.59 -5.52
CA THR A 94 -0.60 3.35 -6.11
C THR A 94 -0.44 4.87 -5.98
N THR A 95 0.75 5.36 -5.61
CA THR A 95 0.99 6.80 -5.57
C THR A 95 0.91 7.41 -6.97
N ALA A 96 0.74 8.73 -7.05
CA ALA A 96 0.60 9.41 -8.33
C ALA A 96 1.83 9.20 -9.22
N SER A 97 1.59 8.95 -10.51
CA SER A 97 2.67 8.79 -11.49
C SER A 97 3.44 10.09 -11.67
N ASN A 98 4.77 9.99 -11.66
CA ASN A 98 5.68 11.09 -11.87
C ASN A 98 6.68 10.68 -12.96
N TYR A 99 6.57 11.27 -14.13
CA TYR A 99 7.39 10.91 -15.29
C TYR A 99 8.72 11.67 -15.36
N LYS A 100 8.94 12.60 -14.42
CA LYS A 100 10.19 13.37 -14.36
C LYS A 100 11.30 12.56 -13.68
N ASP A 101 11.04 12.02 -12.48
CA ASP A 101 12.00 11.25 -11.70
C ASP A 101 11.44 9.94 -11.14
N ALA A 102 10.16 9.68 -11.39
CA ALA A 102 9.42 8.51 -10.92
C ALA A 102 9.26 8.42 -9.39
N GLU A 103 9.55 9.49 -8.66
CA GLU A 103 9.44 9.49 -7.20
C GLU A 103 8.04 9.94 -6.73
N PRO A 104 7.56 9.45 -5.58
CA PRO A 104 8.24 8.55 -4.63
C PRO A 104 8.15 7.06 -4.99
N GLY A 105 7.43 6.70 -6.03
CA GLY A 105 7.17 5.31 -6.41
C GLY A 105 8.43 4.50 -6.67
N MET A 106 9.43 5.09 -7.33
CA MET A 106 10.70 4.41 -7.63
C MET A 106 11.39 3.92 -6.35
N THR A 107 11.50 4.78 -5.35
CA THR A 107 12.12 4.43 -4.07
C THR A 107 11.32 3.34 -3.36
N HIS A 108 9.99 3.41 -3.37
CA HIS A 108 9.14 2.37 -2.77
C HIS A 108 9.40 1.02 -3.42
N ILE A 109 9.36 0.96 -4.74
CA ILE A 109 9.52 -0.28 -5.50
C ILE A 109 10.92 -0.87 -5.29
N THR A 110 11.96 -0.07 -5.44
CA THR A 110 13.35 -0.57 -5.31
C THR A 110 13.63 -1.04 -3.90
N THR A 111 13.15 -0.34 -2.88
CA THR A 111 13.31 -0.75 -1.49
C THR A 111 12.61 -2.09 -1.22
N ALA A 112 11.37 -2.24 -1.71
CA ALA A 112 10.61 -3.47 -1.57
C ALA A 112 11.31 -4.65 -2.25
N MET A 113 11.80 -4.45 -3.46
CA MET A 113 12.51 -5.49 -4.22
C MET A 113 13.80 -5.92 -3.52
N LYS A 114 14.56 -4.98 -2.97
CA LYS A 114 15.77 -5.29 -2.19
C LYS A 114 15.47 -6.11 -0.94
N LYS A 115 14.29 -5.96 -0.37
CA LYS A 115 13.83 -6.73 0.80
C LYS A 115 13.18 -8.07 0.41
N GLY A 116 13.13 -8.40 -0.86
CA GLY A 116 12.54 -9.65 -1.33
C GLY A 116 11.03 -9.66 -1.41
N MET A 117 10.39 -8.49 -1.36
CA MET A 117 8.95 -8.37 -1.51
C MET A 117 8.53 -8.47 -2.97
N HIS A 118 7.37 -9.06 -3.23
CA HIS A 118 6.71 -8.94 -4.52
C HIS A 118 6.13 -7.54 -4.69
N VAL A 119 6.13 -7.03 -5.91
CA VAL A 119 5.66 -5.68 -6.20
C VAL A 119 4.56 -5.72 -7.26
N ILE A 120 3.45 -5.06 -6.95
CA ILE A 120 2.37 -4.75 -7.89
C ILE A 120 2.31 -3.24 -8.02
N SER A 121 2.44 -2.71 -9.24
CA SER A 121 2.43 -1.27 -9.46
C SER A 121 1.35 -0.85 -10.43
N VAL A 122 0.54 0.12 -10.03
CA VAL A 122 -0.32 0.89 -10.94
C VAL A 122 0.29 2.27 -11.22
N ASN A 123 1.40 2.59 -10.58
CA ASN A 123 2.18 3.79 -10.83
C ASN A 123 3.06 3.56 -12.05
N LYS A 124 2.82 4.31 -13.13
CA LYS A 124 3.50 4.13 -14.42
C LYS A 124 4.87 4.80 -14.50
N GLY A 125 5.16 5.76 -13.62
CA GLY A 125 6.41 6.51 -13.62
C GLY A 125 7.67 5.63 -13.57
N PRO A 126 7.80 4.75 -12.56
CA PRO A 126 8.96 3.86 -12.45
C PRO A 126 9.17 2.96 -13.66
N LEU A 127 8.08 2.40 -14.19
CA LEU A 127 8.18 1.53 -15.37
C LEU A 127 8.57 2.30 -16.62
N ALA A 128 8.05 3.54 -16.79
CA ALA A 128 8.36 4.37 -17.95
C ALA A 128 9.84 4.79 -17.97
N LEU A 129 10.44 5.08 -16.82
CA LEU A 129 11.79 5.61 -16.71
C LEU A 129 12.87 4.54 -16.52
N ALA A 130 12.55 3.41 -15.92
CA ALA A 130 13.54 2.43 -15.51
C ALA A 130 13.13 0.97 -15.74
N PHE A 131 12.30 0.71 -16.75
CA PHE A 131 11.81 -0.64 -17.04
C PHE A 131 12.91 -1.71 -17.10
N PRO A 132 14.00 -1.53 -17.84
CA PRO A 132 15.05 -2.55 -17.91
C PRO A 132 15.72 -2.82 -16.57
N SER A 133 15.83 -1.81 -15.72
CA SER A 133 16.46 -1.95 -14.40
C SER A 133 15.56 -2.66 -13.39
N LEU A 134 14.23 -2.61 -13.56
CA LEU A 134 13.27 -3.23 -12.67
C LEU A 134 12.92 -4.67 -13.05
N MET A 135 13.06 -4.99 -14.31
CA MET A 135 12.81 -6.32 -14.83
C MET A 135 14.08 -7.16 -14.88
#